data_6a0726559e2e3f42698d88fbc1ba45e8
#
_entry.id   6a0726559e2e3f42698d88fbc1ba45e8
#
_cell.length_a   1.000
_cell.length_b   1.000
_cell.length_c   1.000
_cell.angle_alpha   90.00
_cell.angle_beta   90.00
_cell.angle_gamma   90.00
#
_symmetry.space_group_name_H-M   'P 1'
#
loop_
_entity.id
_entity.type
_entity.pdbx_description
1 polymer ?
#
loop_
_entity_poly.entity_id
_entity_poly.type
_entity_poly.pdbx_seq_one_letter_code
_entity_poly.pdbx_strand_id
1 'polypeptide(L)'
;MNDHTYFQPLGGNEMPRSGGIATMMRLPHVSSAEGLDACFVGVPFDLGTSNRTGARFGPRQIRTESVLLRPYNMATRAAPFDSLQIADIGDVAINPYNLHDSIARIEAAYDAILEHDCKPITLGGDHTIALPILRAIHRKHGKVALIHVDAHADVNDTMMGEKIAHGTPFRRAVEEGLLHGDKVTQIGLRGTGYAAEDFDWCREQGFRVVQAEECWNKSLAPLMEEVRARIGDTPVYITFDIDGIDPAYAPGTGTPEIAGLTVPQALEIIRGAKGLNIVGCDLVEVAPPYDPFGTTALLGANLAYELLCVLPGVAYRD
;
A
#
# COMPACT_ATOMS: atom_id res chain seq x y z
N MET A 1 4.63 26.30 -23.79
CA MET A 1 4.91 24.91 -23.32
C MET A 1 5.46 25.08 -21.92
N ASN A 2 4.81 24.49 -20.92
CA ASN A 2 5.40 24.48 -19.58
C ASN A 2 6.60 23.53 -19.65
N ASP A 3 7.80 24.06 -19.42
CA ASP A 3 9.05 23.31 -19.42
C ASP A 3 9.13 22.58 -18.07
N HIS A 4 8.38 21.49 -17.93
CA HIS A 4 8.43 20.67 -16.73
C HIS A 4 9.71 19.83 -16.73
N THR A 5 10.50 19.95 -15.67
CA THR A 5 11.71 19.15 -15.45
C THR A 5 11.37 17.68 -15.20
N TYR A 6 10.18 17.40 -14.62
CA TYR A 6 9.70 16.08 -14.23
C TYR A 6 8.55 15.60 -15.10
N PHE A 7 8.37 14.28 -15.19
CA PHE A 7 7.21 13.68 -15.84
C PHE A 7 5.90 14.17 -15.24
N GLN A 8 4.92 14.43 -16.10
CA GLN A 8 3.60 14.93 -15.70
C GLN A 8 2.50 13.93 -16.07
N PRO A 9 1.44 13.82 -15.26
CA PRO A 9 0.22 13.15 -15.68
C PRO A 9 -0.39 13.81 -16.91
N LEU A 10 -0.83 13.02 -17.88
CA LEU A 10 -1.48 13.54 -19.09
C LEU A 10 -2.78 14.26 -18.75
N GLY A 11 -2.89 15.52 -19.15
CA GLY A 11 -4.02 16.40 -18.86
C GLY A 11 -5.32 16.00 -19.56
N GLY A 12 -6.48 16.29 -18.92
CA GLY A 12 -7.79 16.01 -19.52
C GLY A 12 -8.13 16.88 -20.74
N ASN A 13 -7.37 17.96 -20.98
CA ASN A 13 -7.48 18.81 -22.16
C ASN A 13 -6.59 18.33 -23.33
N GLU A 14 -5.63 17.46 -23.05
CA GLU A 14 -4.74 16.87 -24.05
C GLU A 14 -5.29 15.53 -24.56
N MET A 15 -5.86 14.73 -23.66
CA MET A 15 -6.47 13.44 -23.96
C MET A 15 -7.77 13.27 -23.15
N PRO A 16 -8.90 12.91 -23.77
CA PRO A 16 -10.13 12.60 -23.04
C PRO A 16 -9.87 11.53 -21.97
N ARG A 17 -10.53 11.64 -20.79
CA ARG A 17 -10.36 10.67 -19.70
C ARG A 17 -10.76 9.24 -20.07
N SER A 18 -11.61 9.09 -21.06
CA SER A 18 -12.03 7.78 -21.60
C SER A 18 -11.01 7.15 -22.55
N GLY A 19 -9.92 7.82 -22.89
CA GLY A 19 -8.93 7.38 -23.87
C GLY A 19 -7.49 7.39 -23.33
N GLY A 20 -6.59 6.84 -24.14
CA GLY A 20 -5.18 6.74 -23.84
C GLY A 20 -4.79 5.44 -23.13
N ILE A 21 -3.52 5.32 -22.77
CA ILE A 21 -2.98 4.17 -22.03
C ILE A 21 -3.37 4.32 -20.54
N ALA A 22 -3.93 3.28 -19.97
CA ALA A 22 -4.34 3.26 -18.57
C ALA A 22 -3.13 2.95 -17.64
N THR A 23 -2.24 3.94 -17.50
CA THR A 23 -1.23 3.97 -16.44
C THR A 23 -1.79 4.71 -15.22
N MET A 24 -1.13 4.59 -14.06
CA MET A 24 -1.52 5.34 -12.88
C MET A 24 -1.50 6.84 -13.16
N MET A 25 -2.63 7.52 -12.96
CA MET A 25 -2.85 8.93 -13.26
C MET A 25 -2.49 9.34 -14.71
N ARG A 26 -2.41 8.39 -15.64
CA ARG A 26 -1.92 8.60 -17.03
C ARG A 26 -0.49 9.15 -17.09
N LEU A 27 0.35 8.71 -16.15
CA LEU A 27 1.79 8.96 -16.17
C LEU A 27 2.46 8.25 -17.37
N PRO A 28 3.64 8.69 -17.81
CA PRO A 28 4.44 7.91 -18.72
C PRO A 28 4.64 6.48 -18.23
N HIS A 29 4.51 5.51 -19.15
CA HIS A 29 4.95 4.15 -18.90
C HIS A 29 6.41 4.00 -19.29
N VAL A 30 7.23 3.49 -18.38
CA VAL A 30 8.63 3.15 -18.62
C VAL A 30 8.88 1.71 -18.14
N SER A 31 9.91 1.06 -18.68
CA SER A 31 10.20 -0.36 -18.38
C SER A 31 11.22 -0.56 -17.25
N SER A 32 11.74 0.53 -16.68
CA SER A 32 12.79 0.50 -15.64
C SER A 32 12.55 1.62 -14.63
N ALA A 33 13.02 1.41 -13.40
CA ALA A 33 13.05 2.45 -12.37
C ALA A 33 14.27 3.38 -12.46
N GLU A 34 15.14 3.20 -13.47
CA GLU A 34 16.35 4.02 -13.67
C GLU A 34 15.97 5.51 -13.83
N GLY A 35 16.58 6.35 -13.01
CA GLY A 35 16.35 7.80 -13.01
C GLY A 35 15.03 8.24 -12.39
N LEU A 36 14.25 7.34 -11.77
CA LEU A 36 13.03 7.67 -11.04
C LEU A 36 13.31 7.85 -9.54
N ASP A 37 12.65 8.83 -8.92
CA ASP A 37 12.60 8.99 -7.46
C ASP A 37 11.54 8.09 -6.83
N ALA A 38 10.43 7.87 -7.56
CA ALA A 38 9.35 6.97 -7.17
C ALA A 38 8.68 6.35 -8.40
N CYS A 39 8.11 5.16 -8.24
CA CYS A 39 7.36 4.52 -9.32
C CYS A 39 6.07 3.89 -8.82
N PHE A 40 5.05 3.86 -9.67
CA PHE A 40 3.91 2.97 -9.49
C PHE A 40 4.23 1.63 -10.15
N VAL A 41 3.99 0.55 -9.41
CA VAL A 41 4.21 -0.83 -9.89
C VAL A 41 3.03 -1.70 -9.49
N GLY A 42 2.49 -2.47 -10.42
CA GLY A 42 1.41 -3.42 -10.15
C GLY A 42 1.92 -4.82 -9.82
N VAL A 43 1.25 -5.50 -8.89
CA VAL A 43 1.49 -6.92 -8.59
C VAL A 43 0.16 -7.67 -8.70
N PRO A 44 -0.21 -8.16 -9.90
CA PRO A 44 -1.51 -8.80 -10.17
C PRO A 44 -1.58 -10.23 -9.62
N PHE A 45 -1.56 -10.38 -8.30
CA PHE A 45 -1.43 -11.64 -7.57
C PHE A 45 -2.61 -11.86 -6.60
N ASP A 46 -3.17 -13.09 -6.53
CA ASP A 46 -4.18 -13.49 -5.54
C ASP A 46 -4.18 -15.02 -5.27
N LEU A 47 -3.00 -15.65 -5.35
CA LEU A 47 -2.84 -17.08 -5.06
C LEU A 47 -2.81 -17.38 -3.55
N GLY A 48 -2.68 -16.36 -2.70
CA GLY A 48 -2.69 -16.50 -1.25
C GLY A 48 -4.04 -16.20 -0.60
N THR A 49 -5.04 -15.82 -1.38
CA THR A 49 -6.37 -15.40 -0.89
C THR A 49 -7.19 -16.58 -0.36
N SER A 50 -7.77 -16.42 0.82
CA SER A 50 -8.54 -17.48 1.50
C SER A 50 -10.05 -17.48 1.20
N ASN A 51 -10.62 -16.37 0.72
CA ASN A 51 -12.05 -16.22 0.51
C ASN A 51 -12.36 -15.70 -0.91
N ARG A 52 -12.72 -14.45 -1.09
CA ARG A 52 -13.10 -13.86 -2.40
C ARG A 52 -11.85 -13.55 -3.21
N THR A 53 -11.57 -14.33 -4.26
CA THR A 53 -10.49 -14.06 -5.21
C THR A 53 -10.83 -12.85 -6.10
N GLY A 54 -9.82 -12.26 -6.74
CA GLY A 54 -10.01 -11.15 -7.68
C GLY A 54 -9.10 -9.95 -7.42
N ALA A 55 -8.31 -9.97 -6.34
CA ALA A 55 -7.32 -8.92 -6.08
C ALA A 55 -6.27 -8.81 -7.19
N ARG A 56 -6.02 -9.88 -7.97
CA ARG A 56 -5.17 -9.84 -9.19
C ARG A 56 -5.62 -8.81 -10.23
N PHE A 57 -6.88 -8.38 -10.22
CA PHE A 57 -7.41 -7.36 -11.12
C PHE A 57 -7.29 -5.95 -10.54
N GLY A 58 -6.94 -5.83 -9.26
CA GLY A 58 -6.79 -4.57 -8.53
C GLY A 58 -5.89 -3.56 -9.23
N PRO A 59 -4.64 -3.90 -9.58
CA PRO A 59 -3.71 -2.96 -10.22
C PRO A 59 -4.26 -2.30 -11.48
N ARG A 60 -4.90 -3.09 -12.33
CA ARG A 60 -5.51 -2.60 -13.58
C ARG A 60 -6.69 -1.67 -13.31
N GLN A 61 -7.58 -2.03 -12.38
CA GLN A 61 -8.77 -1.23 -12.09
C GLN A 61 -8.40 0.08 -11.38
N ILE A 62 -7.45 0.05 -10.44
CA ILE A 62 -6.94 1.25 -9.78
C ILE A 62 -6.38 2.24 -10.81
N ARG A 63 -5.58 1.77 -11.79
CA ARG A 63 -5.10 2.62 -12.89
C ARG A 63 -6.23 3.21 -13.71
N THR A 64 -7.26 2.42 -14.02
CA THR A 64 -8.44 2.88 -14.75
C THR A 64 -9.15 4.01 -14.01
N GLU A 65 -9.39 3.87 -12.72
CA GLU A 65 -10.07 4.87 -11.89
C GLU A 65 -9.19 6.10 -11.60
N SER A 66 -7.88 5.94 -11.61
CA SER A 66 -6.92 7.02 -11.31
C SER A 66 -6.97 8.18 -12.32
N VAL A 67 -7.62 7.99 -13.47
CA VAL A 67 -7.80 9.03 -14.50
C VAL A 67 -8.51 10.29 -13.99
N LEU A 68 -9.24 10.20 -12.87
CA LEU A 68 -9.92 11.33 -12.23
C LEU A 68 -8.99 12.19 -11.37
N LEU A 69 -7.83 11.66 -10.99
CA LEU A 69 -6.88 12.36 -10.13
C LEU A 69 -6.16 13.50 -10.88
N ARG A 70 -5.73 14.49 -10.13
CA ARG A 70 -4.99 15.66 -10.63
C ARG A 70 -3.67 15.79 -9.92
N PRO A 71 -2.65 16.42 -10.55
CA PRO A 71 -1.27 16.40 -10.06
C PRO A 71 -1.03 17.13 -8.74
N TYR A 72 -1.90 18.08 -8.36
CA TYR A 72 -1.74 18.88 -7.16
C TYR A 72 -2.77 18.50 -6.08
N ASN A 73 -2.31 18.27 -4.86
CA ASN A 73 -3.19 17.96 -3.72
C ASN A 73 -3.68 19.24 -3.06
N MET A 74 -4.95 19.59 -3.32
CA MET A 74 -5.55 20.83 -2.82
C MET A 74 -5.63 20.91 -1.29
N ALA A 75 -5.74 19.77 -0.60
CA ALA A 75 -5.89 19.72 0.85
C ALA A 75 -4.55 19.86 1.59
N THR A 76 -3.52 19.18 1.10
CA THR A 76 -2.20 19.15 1.73
C THR A 76 -1.20 20.12 1.10
N ARG A 77 -1.54 20.64 -0.09
CA ARG A 77 -0.66 21.48 -0.94
C ARG A 77 0.57 20.71 -1.47
N ALA A 78 0.55 19.38 -1.44
CA ALA A 78 1.61 18.57 -2.00
C ALA A 78 1.64 18.68 -3.53
N ALA A 79 2.85 18.82 -4.07
CA ALA A 79 3.12 18.94 -5.50
C ALA A 79 4.17 17.88 -5.93
N PRO A 80 3.84 16.56 -5.88
CA PRO A 80 4.80 15.49 -6.11
C PRO A 80 5.41 15.56 -7.52
N PHE A 81 4.63 15.87 -8.54
CA PHE A 81 5.08 15.94 -9.94
C PHE A 81 5.88 17.21 -10.29
N ASP A 82 6.04 18.13 -9.35
CA ASP A 82 6.93 19.30 -9.48
C ASP A 82 8.23 19.11 -8.70
N SER A 83 8.42 17.97 -8.03
CA SER A 83 9.52 17.73 -7.10
C SER A 83 10.19 16.36 -7.22
N LEU A 84 9.52 15.38 -7.80
CA LEU A 84 10.02 14.02 -7.97
C LEU A 84 9.84 13.55 -9.41
N GLN A 85 10.79 12.73 -9.90
CA GLN A 85 10.66 12.02 -11.16
C GLN A 85 9.85 10.74 -10.94
N ILE A 86 8.63 10.69 -11.47
CA ILE A 86 7.64 9.64 -11.19
C ILE A 86 7.11 9.06 -12.49
N ALA A 87 7.03 7.74 -12.58
CA ALA A 87 6.42 7.03 -13.70
C ALA A 87 5.65 5.78 -13.23
N ASP A 88 4.87 5.20 -14.13
CA ASP A 88 4.31 3.87 -13.99
C ASP A 88 5.21 2.87 -14.71
N ILE A 89 5.73 1.87 -14.02
CA ILE A 89 6.63 0.87 -14.60
C ILE A 89 5.90 -0.43 -15.02
N GLY A 90 4.57 -0.42 -14.98
CA GLY A 90 3.76 -1.58 -15.35
C GLY A 90 3.61 -2.60 -14.22
N ASP A 91 3.49 -3.86 -14.58
CA ASP A 91 3.22 -4.95 -13.66
C ASP A 91 4.36 -5.95 -13.56
N VAL A 92 4.55 -6.51 -12.37
CA VAL A 92 5.44 -7.67 -12.18
C VAL A 92 4.88 -8.89 -12.90
N ALA A 93 5.70 -9.53 -13.71
CA ALA A 93 5.34 -10.75 -14.44
C ALA A 93 5.33 -11.97 -13.50
N ILE A 94 4.26 -12.10 -12.70
CA ILE A 94 4.05 -13.24 -11.78
C ILE A 94 3.71 -14.52 -12.54
N ASN A 95 3.84 -15.66 -11.87
CA ASN A 95 3.38 -16.96 -12.39
C ASN A 95 2.03 -17.32 -11.76
N PRO A 96 0.89 -17.18 -12.47
CA PRO A 96 -0.44 -17.39 -11.90
C PRO A 96 -0.75 -18.85 -11.55
N TYR A 97 0.17 -19.77 -11.80
CA TYR A 97 0.03 -21.21 -11.52
C TYR A 97 0.97 -21.69 -10.41
N ASN A 98 1.85 -20.82 -9.89
CA ASN A 98 2.81 -21.21 -8.87
C ASN A 98 3.08 -20.06 -7.89
N LEU A 99 2.63 -20.22 -6.65
CA LEU A 99 2.77 -19.23 -5.58
C LEU A 99 4.26 -18.95 -5.30
N HIS A 100 5.09 -19.97 -5.10
CA HIS A 100 6.49 -19.79 -4.74
C HIS A 100 7.32 -19.15 -5.86
N ASP A 101 7.06 -19.51 -7.12
CA ASP A 101 7.70 -18.87 -8.28
C ASP A 101 7.27 -17.39 -8.38
N SER A 102 6.00 -17.08 -8.09
CA SER A 102 5.51 -15.69 -8.04
C SER A 102 6.20 -14.88 -6.95
N ILE A 103 6.34 -15.43 -5.73
CA ILE A 103 7.06 -14.80 -4.63
C ILE A 103 8.50 -14.45 -5.06
N ALA A 104 9.22 -15.41 -5.67
CA ALA A 104 10.58 -15.19 -6.14
C ALA A 104 10.66 -14.10 -7.24
N ARG A 105 9.68 -14.04 -8.15
CA ARG A 105 9.60 -13.02 -9.20
C ARG A 105 9.31 -11.63 -8.64
N ILE A 106 8.42 -11.52 -7.66
CA ILE A 106 8.13 -10.26 -6.97
C ILE A 106 9.41 -9.77 -6.28
N GLU A 107 10.07 -10.64 -5.53
CA GLU A 107 11.30 -10.32 -4.83
C GLU A 107 12.39 -9.79 -5.77
N ALA A 108 12.63 -10.48 -6.89
CA ALA A 108 13.61 -10.07 -7.90
C ALA A 108 13.25 -8.73 -8.58
N ALA A 109 11.96 -8.49 -8.85
CA ALA A 109 11.50 -7.23 -9.44
C ALA A 109 11.73 -6.04 -8.49
N TYR A 110 11.50 -6.24 -7.18
CA TYR A 110 11.74 -5.19 -6.19
C TYR A 110 13.22 -4.95 -5.91
N ASP A 111 14.07 -5.99 -5.98
CA ASP A 111 15.52 -5.79 -5.96
C ASP A 111 15.97 -4.87 -7.11
N ALA A 112 15.47 -5.12 -8.33
CA ALA A 112 15.79 -4.28 -9.49
C ALA A 112 15.30 -2.83 -9.36
N ILE A 113 14.12 -2.61 -8.76
CA ILE A 113 13.60 -1.25 -8.50
C ILE A 113 14.51 -0.53 -7.49
N LEU A 114 14.86 -1.21 -6.40
CA LEU A 114 15.61 -0.64 -5.29
C LEU A 114 17.09 -0.42 -5.60
N GLU A 115 17.65 -1.08 -6.63
CA GLU A 115 19.00 -0.76 -7.15
C GLU A 115 19.12 0.72 -7.56
N HIS A 116 18.04 1.32 -8.04
CA HIS A 116 17.98 2.70 -8.50
C HIS A 116 17.58 3.72 -7.43
N ASP A 117 17.55 3.35 -6.14
CA ASP A 117 17.06 4.19 -5.03
C ASP A 117 15.62 4.70 -5.22
N CYS A 118 14.87 4.10 -6.14
CA CYS A 118 13.48 4.42 -6.43
C CYS A 118 12.55 3.87 -5.34
N LYS A 119 11.58 4.67 -4.90
CA LYS A 119 10.59 4.29 -3.90
C LYS A 119 9.36 3.68 -4.56
N PRO A 120 9.07 2.38 -4.38
CA PRO A 120 7.90 1.76 -4.97
C PRO A 120 6.61 2.17 -4.26
N ILE A 121 5.59 2.51 -5.05
CA ILE A 121 4.19 2.61 -4.64
C ILE A 121 3.47 1.46 -5.33
N THR A 122 3.21 0.40 -4.60
CA THR A 122 2.68 -0.85 -5.12
C THR A 122 1.17 -0.80 -5.22
N LEU A 123 0.64 -1.14 -6.38
CA LEU A 123 -0.76 -1.44 -6.58
C LEU A 123 -0.91 -2.95 -6.48
N GLY A 124 -1.45 -3.43 -5.37
CA GLY A 124 -1.39 -4.83 -5.01
C GLY A 124 -2.48 -5.69 -5.60
N GLY A 125 -2.17 -6.94 -5.53
CA GLY A 125 -2.98 -8.10 -5.40
C GLY A 125 -3.38 -8.34 -3.95
N ASP A 126 -3.32 -9.60 -3.51
CA ASP A 126 -3.57 -9.97 -2.12
C ASP A 126 -2.37 -9.61 -1.20
N HIS A 127 -2.58 -9.60 0.11
CA HIS A 127 -1.59 -9.14 1.10
C HIS A 127 -0.33 -10.03 1.21
N THR A 128 -0.33 -11.25 0.60
CA THR A 128 0.86 -12.10 0.54
C THR A 128 2.06 -11.37 -0.06
N ILE A 129 1.83 -10.43 -0.97
CA ILE A 129 2.90 -9.71 -1.68
C ILE A 129 3.78 -8.86 -0.76
N ALA A 130 3.29 -8.46 0.41
CA ALA A 130 4.07 -7.69 1.37
C ALA A 130 5.34 -8.42 1.81
N LEU A 131 5.31 -9.75 1.94
CA LEU A 131 6.48 -10.55 2.36
C LEU A 131 7.67 -10.45 1.38
N PRO A 132 7.54 -10.79 0.08
CA PRO A 132 8.65 -10.66 -0.86
C PRO A 132 9.12 -9.21 -1.04
N ILE A 133 8.22 -8.23 -0.94
CA ILE A 133 8.57 -6.81 -0.99
C ILE A 133 9.43 -6.45 0.23
N LEU A 134 9.02 -6.82 1.43
CA LEU A 134 9.78 -6.57 2.67
C LEU A 134 11.15 -7.25 2.67
N ARG A 135 11.29 -8.43 2.05
CA ARG A 135 12.60 -9.08 1.86
C ARG A 135 13.54 -8.22 1.00
N ALA A 136 13.07 -7.69 -0.13
CA ALA A 136 13.84 -6.80 -0.98
C ALA A 136 14.17 -5.47 -0.26
N ILE A 137 13.19 -4.86 0.40
CA ILE A 137 13.37 -3.66 1.23
C ILE A 137 14.43 -3.89 2.31
N HIS A 138 14.38 -5.04 2.99
CA HIS A 138 15.35 -5.39 4.02
C HIS A 138 16.78 -5.52 3.47
N ARG A 139 16.97 -6.09 2.28
CA ARG A 139 18.29 -6.17 1.64
C ARG A 139 18.89 -4.79 1.37
N LYS A 140 18.07 -3.82 1.03
CA LYS A 140 18.50 -2.45 0.72
C LYS A 140 18.68 -1.58 1.98
N HIS A 141 17.73 -1.66 2.92
CA HIS A 141 17.61 -0.71 4.03
C HIS A 141 17.85 -1.31 5.42
N GLY A 142 18.02 -2.64 5.52
CA GLY A 142 18.01 -3.35 6.80
C GLY A 142 16.60 -3.46 7.36
N LYS A 143 16.49 -3.70 8.68
CA LYS A 143 15.18 -3.77 9.35
C LYS A 143 14.42 -2.46 9.22
N VAL A 144 13.13 -2.55 8.95
CA VAL A 144 12.26 -1.37 8.83
C VAL A 144 11.18 -1.33 9.91
N ALA A 145 10.66 -0.13 10.17
CA ALA A 145 9.40 0.06 10.86
C ALA A 145 8.23 -0.27 9.91
N LEU A 146 7.04 -0.51 10.45
CA LEU A 146 5.85 -0.80 9.67
C LEU A 146 4.65 0.02 10.17
N ILE A 147 3.96 0.69 9.24
CA ILE A 147 2.59 1.15 9.44
C ILE A 147 1.70 0.21 8.64
N HIS A 148 0.86 -0.57 9.34
CA HIS A 148 -0.03 -1.56 8.77
C HIS A 148 -1.48 -1.16 9.04
N VAL A 149 -2.21 -0.81 7.99
CA VAL A 149 -3.64 -0.49 8.06
C VAL A 149 -4.42 -1.66 7.50
N ASP A 150 -5.31 -2.25 8.29
CA ASP A 150 -5.97 -3.52 7.94
C ASP A 150 -7.12 -3.81 8.91
N ALA A 151 -8.08 -4.62 8.50
CA ALA A 151 -9.02 -5.26 9.40
C ALA A 151 -8.38 -6.44 10.17
N HIS A 152 -7.35 -7.06 9.59
CA HIS A 152 -6.70 -8.29 10.06
C HIS A 152 -5.28 -8.04 10.56
N ALA A 153 -4.79 -8.93 11.41
CA ALA A 153 -3.41 -8.81 11.92
C ALA A 153 -2.36 -9.41 10.96
N ASP A 154 -2.75 -10.34 10.11
CA ASP A 154 -1.93 -11.06 9.13
C ASP A 154 -0.66 -11.71 9.71
N VAL A 155 -0.82 -12.26 10.90
CA VAL A 155 0.24 -12.93 11.68
C VAL A 155 -0.06 -14.39 11.98
N ASN A 156 -0.95 -15.03 11.22
CA ASN A 156 -1.20 -16.46 11.38
C ASN A 156 0.10 -17.25 11.14
N ASP A 157 0.32 -18.30 11.93
CA ASP A 157 1.48 -19.16 11.70
C ASP A 157 1.33 -19.97 10.41
N THR A 158 0.15 -20.52 10.18
CA THR A 158 -0.19 -21.20 8.93
C THR A 158 -1.65 -20.96 8.56
N MET A 159 -1.97 -21.09 7.27
CA MET A 159 -3.33 -21.20 6.76
C MET A 159 -3.46 -22.50 5.97
N MET A 160 -4.33 -23.43 6.40
CA MET A 160 -4.45 -24.78 5.84
C MET A 160 -3.10 -25.54 5.79
N GLY A 161 -2.19 -25.25 6.72
CA GLY A 161 -0.85 -25.83 6.77
C GLY A 161 0.22 -25.08 5.97
N GLU A 162 -0.17 -24.11 5.13
CA GLU A 162 0.75 -23.31 4.34
C GLU A 162 1.25 -22.09 5.13
N LYS A 163 2.56 -21.81 5.01
CA LYS A 163 3.21 -20.68 5.69
C LYS A 163 3.14 -19.38 4.93
N ILE A 164 2.81 -19.41 3.65
CA ILE A 164 2.73 -18.25 2.77
C ILE A 164 1.31 -18.14 2.24
N ALA A 165 0.57 -17.18 2.74
CA ALA A 165 -0.78 -16.81 2.36
C ALA A 165 -1.03 -15.35 2.77
N HIS A 166 -2.15 -14.73 2.37
CA HIS A 166 -2.42 -13.33 2.67
C HIS A 166 -2.52 -13.02 4.18
N GLY A 167 -2.95 -13.98 5.01
CA GLY A 167 -3.03 -13.83 6.47
C GLY A 167 -1.74 -14.16 7.25
N THR A 168 -0.58 -14.30 6.59
CA THR A 168 0.66 -14.75 7.25
C THR A 168 1.90 -13.85 7.06
N PRO A 169 1.89 -12.82 6.20
CA PRO A 169 3.13 -12.15 5.75
C PRO A 169 3.90 -11.51 6.91
N PHE A 170 3.24 -10.90 7.87
CA PHE A 170 3.92 -10.21 8.96
C PHE A 170 4.47 -11.15 10.02
N ARG A 171 3.88 -12.33 10.19
CA ARG A 171 4.51 -13.39 10.98
C ARG A 171 5.84 -13.80 10.37
N ARG A 172 5.86 -14.07 9.08
CA ARG A 172 7.08 -14.41 8.34
C ARG A 172 8.10 -13.28 8.41
N ALA A 173 7.65 -12.02 8.20
CA ALA A 173 8.54 -10.86 8.25
C ALA A 173 9.24 -10.69 9.60
N VAL A 174 8.57 -10.98 10.72
CA VAL A 174 9.18 -10.97 12.05
C VAL A 174 10.16 -12.14 12.21
N GLU A 175 9.76 -13.34 11.86
CA GLU A 175 10.60 -14.55 11.98
C GLU A 175 11.87 -14.46 11.14
N GLU A 176 11.81 -13.84 9.97
CA GLU A 176 12.95 -13.57 9.10
C GLU A 176 13.77 -12.34 9.55
N GLY A 177 13.33 -11.63 10.58
CA GLY A 177 14.05 -10.46 11.11
C GLY A 177 14.00 -9.24 10.22
N LEU A 178 12.96 -9.07 9.40
CA LEU A 178 12.82 -7.96 8.45
C LEU A 178 12.31 -6.67 9.11
N LEU A 179 11.62 -6.78 10.26
CA LEU A 179 10.96 -5.69 10.95
C LEU A 179 11.57 -5.40 12.32
N HIS A 180 11.49 -4.14 12.75
CA HIS A 180 11.62 -3.75 14.15
C HIS A 180 10.25 -3.90 14.81
N GLY A 181 10.02 -4.99 15.57
CA GLY A 181 8.71 -5.27 16.17
C GLY A 181 8.20 -4.13 17.06
N ASP A 182 9.07 -3.52 17.85
CA ASP A 182 8.78 -2.34 18.67
C ASP A 182 8.41 -1.09 17.87
N LYS A 183 8.57 -1.09 16.55
CA LYS A 183 8.23 -0.02 15.61
C LYS A 183 7.18 -0.42 14.57
N VAL A 184 6.43 -1.49 14.85
CA VAL A 184 5.24 -1.87 14.07
C VAL A 184 4.01 -1.25 14.73
N THR A 185 3.16 -0.61 13.94
CA THR A 185 1.83 -0.18 14.36
C THR A 185 0.79 -0.73 13.40
N GLN A 186 -0.15 -1.52 13.94
CA GLN A 186 -1.31 -2.06 13.23
C GLN A 186 -2.54 -1.24 13.58
N ILE A 187 -3.29 -0.76 12.59
CA ILE A 187 -4.42 0.18 12.78
C ILE A 187 -5.64 -0.33 12.04
N GLY A 188 -6.75 -0.50 12.77
CA GLY A 188 -8.04 -0.86 12.20
C GLY A 188 -8.46 -2.31 12.43
N LEU A 189 -7.66 -3.08 13.17
CA LEU A 189 -7.93 -4.49 13.46
C LEU A 189 -9.29 -4.66 14.14
N ARG A 190 -10.11 -5.62 13.67
CA ARG A 190 -11.46 -5.83 14.16
C ARG A 190 -12.02 -7.19 13.74
N GLY A 191 -13.32 -7.35 13.94
CA GLY A 191 -14.04 -8.56 13.57
C GLY A 191 -14.02 -9.63 14.65
N THR A 192 -14.30 -10.85 14.24
CA THR A 192 -14.34 -12.01 15.15
C THR A 192 -13.00 -12.75 15.12
N GLY A 193 -12.49 -13.13 16.28
CA GLY A 193 -11.26 -13.93 16.41
C GLY A 193 -11.54 -15.41 16.63
N TYR A 194 -10.50 -16.22 16.51
CA TYR A 194 -10.55 -17.64 16.88
C TYR A 194 -10.42 -17.83 18.39
N ALA A 195 -9.74 -16.91 19.08
CA ALA A 195 -9.50 -16.92 20.51
C ALA A 195 -9.32 -15.51 21.07
N ALA A 196 -9.46 -15.37 22.39
CA ALA A 196 -9.23 -14.07 23.06
C ALA A 196 -7.79 -13.56 22.89
N GLU A 197 -6.86 -14.45 22.64
CA GLU A 197 -5.42 -14.24 22.57
C GLU A 197 -4.93 -13.93 21.14
N ASP A 198 -5.80 -13.79 20.14
CA ASP A 198 -5.42 -13.64 18.72
C ASP A 198 -4.45 -12.48 18.47
N PHE A 199 -4.52 -11.41 19.27
CA PHE A 199 -3.59 -10.28 19.15
C PHE A 199 -2.40 -10.32 20.12
N ASP A 200 -2.31 -11.32 21.00
CA ASP A 200 -1.27 -11.36 22.03
C ASP A 200 0.12 -11.58 21.41
N TRP A 201 0.20 -12.44 20.38
CA TRP A 201 1.45 -12.61 19.66
C TRP A 201 1.98 -11.27 19.10
N CYS A 202 1.13 -10.43 18.52
CA CYS A 202 1.53 -9.11 18.03
C CYS A 202 2.09 -8.25 19.16
N ARG A 203 1.43 -8.23 20.33
CA ARG A 203 1.87 -7.47 21.50
C ARG A 203 3.18 -8.00 22.06
N GLU A 204 3.36 -9.33 22.08
CA GLU A 204 4.61 -9.98 22.51
C GLU A 204 5.79 -9.64 21.61
N GLN A 205 5.55 -9.43 20.28
CA GLN A 205 6.57 -8.95 19.37
C GLN A 205 6.83 -7.43 19.50
N GLY A 206 6.11 -6.73 20.36
CA GLY A 206 6.23 -5.30 20.60
C GLY A 206 5.35 -4.43 19.72
N PHE A 207 4.44 -4.99 18.93
CA PHE A 207 3.54 -4.23 18.06
C PHE A 207 2.60 -3.33 18.86
N ARG A 208 2.35 -2.14 18.37
CA ARG A 208 1.22 -1.31 18.79
C ARG A 208 -0.01 -1.75 17.98
N VAL A 209 -0.87 -2.52 18.63
CA VAL A 209 -2.16 -2.94 18.08
C VAL A 209 -3.20 -1.87 18.39
N VAL A 210 -3.83 -1.30 17.36
CA VAL A 210 -4.91 -0.31 17.45
C VAL A 210 -6.16 -0.91 16.82
N GLN A 211 -7.10 -1.32 17.64
CA GLN A 211 -8.36 -1.86 17.16
C GLN A 211 -9.26 -0.75 16.59
N ALA A 212 -10.16 -1.09 15.66
CA ALA A 212 -11.03 -0.12 15.00
C ALA A 212 -11.90 0.65 16.01
N GLU A 213 -12.31 0.00 17.12
CA GLU A 213 -13.06 0.59 18.21
C GLU A 213 -12.30 1.76 18.86
N GLU A 214 -10.97 1.69 18.91
CA GLU A 214 -10.14 2.80 19.39
C GLU A 214 -10.17 4.00 18.44
N CYS A 215 -10.57 3.79 17.17
CA CYS A 215 -10.59 4.80 16.12
C CYS A 215 -11.95 5.49 15.96
N TRP A 216 -13.04 4.90 16.42
CA TRP A 216 -14.39 5.38 16.14
C TRP A 216 -14.64 6.83 16.60
N ASN A 217 -15.32 7.58 15.75
CA ASN A 217 -15.83 8.92 16.01
C ASN A 217 -14.79 9.95 16.50
N LYS A 218 -13.53 9.77 16.16
CA LYS A 218 -12.46 10.72 16.52
C LYS A 218 -11.41 10.86 15.43
N SER A 219 -10.62 11.92 15.50
CA SER A 219 -9.44 12.12 14.67
C SER A 219 -8.32 11.17 15.08
N LEU A 220 -7.58 10.69 14.10
CA LEU A 220 -6.39 9.84 14.29
C LEU A 220 -5.08 10.65 14.28
N ALA A 221 -5.14 11.98 14.19
CA ALA A 221 -3.94 12.82 14.24
C ALA A 221 -3.10 12.58 15.52
N PRO A 222 -3.69 12.45 16.74
CA PRO A 222 -2.91 12.14 17.93
C PRO A 222 -2.25 10.75 17.87
N LEU A 223 -2.93 9.75 17.30
CA LEU A 223 -2.34 8.43 17.07
C LEU A 223 -1.13 8.53 16.14
N MET A 224 -1.23 9.30 15.07
CA MET A 224 -0.13 9.45 14.12
C MET A 224 1.05 10.24 14.70
N GLU A 225 0.84 11.10 15.71
CA GLU A 225 1.92 11.71 16.50
C GLU A 225 2.66 10.65 17.33
N GLU A 226 1.92 9.74 17.99
CA GLU A 226 2.49 8.58 18.69
C GLU A 226 3.30 7.70 17.74
N VAL A 227 2.73 7.37 16.56
CA VAL A 227 3.38 6.54 15.53
C VAL A 227 4.69 7.19 15.05
N ARG A 228 4.68 8.49 14.73
CA ARG A 228 5.91 9.21 14.34
C ARG A 228 6.97 9.18 15.43
N ALA A 229 6.60 9.42 16.68
CA ALA A 229 7.52 9.38 17.81
C ALA A 229 8.14 8.00 18.01
N ARG A 230 7.33 6.94 17.81
CA ARG A 230 7.77 5.54 17.92
C ARG A 230 8.72 5.13 16.79
N ILE A 231 8.47 5.55 15.57
CA ILE A 231 9.28 5.23 14.38
C ILE A 231 10.60 6.04 14.41
N GLY A 232 10.54 7.33 14.70
CA GLY A 232 11.68 8.24 14.62
C GLY A 232 12.27 8.28 13.21
N ASP A 233 13.60 8.21 13.10
CA ASP A 233 14.33 8.25 11.82
C ASP A 233 14.46 6.88 11.13
N THR A 234 13.86 5.82 11.70
CA THR A 234 13.93 4.47 11.13
C THR A 234 13.27 4.43 9.76
N PRO A 235 13.88 3.78 8.75
CA PRO A 235 13.18 3.53 7.50
C PRO A 235 11.85 2.82 7.75
N VAL A 236 10.77 3.29 7.11
CA VAL A 236 9.43 2.77 7.32
C VAL A 236 8.80 2.32 6.00
N TYR A 237 8.17 1.15 6.04
CA TYR A 237 7.28 0.67 5.01
C TYR A 237 5.83 0.90 5.43
N ILE A 238 4.98 1.35 4.50
CA ILE A 238 3.55 1.52 4.75
C ILE A 238 2.79 0.49 3.92
N THR A 239 2.04 -0.36 4.57
CA THR A 239 1.14 -1.31 3.91
C THR A 239 -0.30 -0.97 4.26
N PHE A 240 -1.12 -0.83 3.24
CA PHE A 240 -2.51 -0.43 3.38
C PHE A 240 -3.40 -1.47 2.72
N ASP A 241 -4.03 -2.32 3.54
CA ASP A 241 -5.12 -3.17 3.09
C ASP A 241 -6.39 -2.33 2.97
N ILE A 242 -7.07 -2.45 1.83
CA ILE A 242 -8.30 -1.68 1.58
C ILE A 242 -9.44 -2.10 2.51
N ASP A 243 -9.41 -3.32 3.05
CA ASP A 243 -10.42 -3.81 3.99
C ASP A 243 -10.27 -3.21 5.40
N GLY A 244 -9.17 -2.55 5.72
CA GLY A 244 -9.07 -1.67 6.89
C GLY A 244 -10.16 -0.60 6.91
N ILE A 245 -10.66 -0.20 5.74
CA ILE A 245 -11.79 0.72 5.57
C ILE A 245 -13.10 -0.06 5.66
N ASP A 246 -14.13 0.60 6.21
CA ASP A 246 -15.47 0.00 6.32
C ASP A 246 -16.04 -0.37 4.94
N PRO A 247 -16.65 -1.57 4.78
CA PRO A 247 -17.21 -2.00 3.50
C PRO A 247 -18.36 -1.12 2.99
N ALA A 248 -18.90 -0.21 3.80
CA ALA A 248 -19.79 0.84 3.30
C ALA A 248 -19.11 1.78 2.30
N TYR A 249 -17.77 1.93 2.38
CA TYR A 249 -16.95 2.73 1.46
C TYR A 249 -16.13 1.86 0.50
N ALA A 250 -15.65 0.70 0.97
CA ALA A 250 -14.77 -0.20 0.24
C ALA A 250 -15.31 -1.64 0.18
N PRO A 251 -16.44 -1.89 -0.52
CA PRO A 251 -17.02 -3.23 -0.61
C PRO A 251 -16.20 -4.22 -1.44
N GLY A 252 -15.36 -3.72 -2.35
CA GLY A 252 -14.58 -4.51 -3.31
C GLY A 252 -13.30 -5.08 -2.74
N THR A 253 -13.41 -5.99 -1.78
CA THR A 253 -12.27 -6.68 -1.14
C THR A 253 -12.59 -8.16 -0.87
N GLY A 254 -11.55 -8.92 -0.54
CA GLY A 254 -11.61 -10.37 -0.34
C GLY A 254 -12.23 -10.78 0.96
N THR A 255 -11.90 -10.11 2.06
CA THR A 255 -12.27 -10.43 3.44
C THR A 255 -12.82 -9.21 4.18
N PRO A 256 -13.97 -8.65 3.75
CA PRO A 256 -14.52 -7.44 4.35
C PRO A 256 -15.00 -7.68 5.79
N GLU A 257 -14.65 -6.77 6.69
CA GLU A 257 -15.13 -6.69 8.05
C GLU A 257 -15.90 -5.39 8.28
N ILE A 258 -17.04 -5.44 8.99
CA ILE A 258 -17.85 -4.26 9.30
C ILE A 258 -17.23 -3.40 10.40
N ALA A 259 -17.73 -2.16 10.56
CA ALA A 259 -17.31 -1.21 11.59
C ALA A 259 -15.84 -0.77 11.48
N GLY A 260 -15.36 -0.63 10.23
CA GLY A 260 -14.01 -0.22 9.90
C GLY A 260 -13.74 1.27 9.96
N LEU A 261 -12.59 1.65 9.44
CA LEU A 261 -12.18 3.04 9.33
C LEU A 261 -13.04 3.79 8.30
N THR A 262 -13.28 5.06 8.56
CA THR A 262 -13.83 5.97 7.56
C THR A 262 -12.75 6.45 6.61
N VAL A 263 -13.15 6.90 5.40
CA VAL A 263 -12.21 7.49 4.44
C VAL A 263 -11.43 8.69 5.01
N PRO A 264 -12.03 9.66 5.75
CA PRO A 264 -11.26 10.71 6.41
C PRO A 264 -10.20 10.20 7.38
N GLN A 265 -10.47 9.12 8.13
CA GLN A 265 -9.48 8.52 9.04
C GLN A 265 -8.32 7.87 8.27
N ALA A 266 -8.60 7.18 7.15
CA ALA A 266 -7.57 6.66 6.26
C ALA A 266 -6.66 7.78 5.73
N LEU A 267 -7.24 8.91 5.32
CA LEU A 267 -6.47 10.09 4.91
C LEU A 267 -5.62 10.68 6.05
N GLU A 268 -6.15 10.74 7.28
CA GLU A 268 -5.39 11.20 8.45
C GLU A 268 -4.18 10.30 8.74
N ILE A 269 -4.34 8.97 8.61
CA ILE A 269 -3.23 8.02 8.79
C ILE A 269 -2.13 8.29 7.77
N ILE A 270 -2.47 8.31 6.47
CA ILE A 270 -1.48 8.51 5.41
C ILE A 270 -0.82 9.88 5.55
N ARG A 271 -1.59 10.95 5.69
CA ARG A 271 -1.07 12.32 5.84
C ARG A 271 -0.25 12.50 7.11
N GLY A 272 -0.60 11.77 8.16
CA GLY A 272 0.15 11.73 9.41
C GLY A 272 1.52 11.09 9.30
N ALA A 273 1.79 10.30 8.25
CA ALA A 273 3.11 9.74 7.96
C ALA A 273 4.09 10.75 7.31
N LYS A 274 3.63 11.96 6.96
CA LYS A 274 4.49 13.02 6.43
C LYS A 274 5.70 13.27 7.34
N GLY A 275 6.88 13.31 6.74
CA GLY A 275 8.14 13.54 7.45
C GLY A 275 8.85 12.28 7.94
N LEU A 276 8.22 11.10 7.85
CA LEU A 276 8.89 9.83 8.09
C LEU A 276 9.80 9.47 6.91
N ASN A 277 10.81 8.64 7.17
CA ASN A 277 11.70 8.07 6.15
C ASN A 277 11.01 6.89 5.43
N ILE A 278 10.00 7.20 4.60
CA ILE A 278 9.21 6.20 3.86
C ILE A 278 10.08 5.65 2.72
N VAL A 279 10.34 4.34 2.72
CA VAL A 279 11.18 3.65 1.72
C VAL A 279 10.37 2.88 0.67
N GLY A 280 9.09 2.75 0.86
CA GLY A 280 8.13 2.15 -0.06
C GLY A 280 6.77 1.99 0.61
N CYS A 281 5.76 1.71 -0.20
CA CYS A 281 4.41 1.44 0.28
C CYS A 281 3.64 0.54 -0.69
N ASP A 282 2.60 -0.09 -0.17
CA ASP A 282 1.61 -0.81 -0.98
C ASP A 282 0.18 -0.44 -0.60
N LEU A 283 -0.72 -0.68 -1.54
CA LEU A 283 -2.16 -0.72 -1.38
C LEU A 283 -2.63 -2.07 -1.91
N VAL A 284 -3.23 -2.90 -1.07
CA VAL A 284 -3.54 -4.30 -1.37
C VAL A 284 -5.04 -4.61 -1.22
N GLU A 285 -5.42 -5.81 -1.63
CA GLU A 285 -6.75 -6.45 -1.49
C GLU A 285 -7.91 -5.75 -2.21
N VAL A 286 -7.64 -4.81 -3.14
CA VAL A 286 -8.69 -4.30 -4.02
C VAL A 286 -9.12 -5.40 -4.99
N ALA A 287 -10.36 -5.88 -4.83
CA ALA A 287 -10.93 -6.99 -5.61
C ALA A 287 -12.11 -6.50 -6.49
N PRO A 288 -11.84 -6.06 -7.74
CA PRO A 288 -12.85 -5.49 -8.64
C PRO A 288 -14.10 -6.34 -8.89
N PRO A 289 -14.06 -7.70 -8.87
CA PRO A 289 -15.29 -8.49 -9.03
C PRO A 289 -16.37 -8.22 -7.98
N TYR A 290 -16.00 -7.64 -6.84
CA TYR A 290 -16.91 -7.28 -5.74
C TYR A 290 -17.14 -5.77 -5.61
N ASP A 291 -16.66 -5.00 -6.59
CA ASP A 291 -16.78 -3.54 -6.68
C ASP A 291 -17.57 -3.13 -7.96
N PRO A 292 -18.90 -3.30 -7.96
CA PRO A 292 -19.71 -3.18 -9.18
C PRO A 292 -19.69 -1.78 -9.81
N PHE A 293 -19.27 -0.75 -9.05
CA PHE A 293 -19.24 0.63 -9.52
C PHE A 293 -17.83 1.24 -9.58
N GLY A 294 -16.77 0.46 -9.32
CA GLY A 294 -15.39 0.94 -9.28
C GLY A 294 -15.06 1.85 -8.08
N THR A 295 -15.95 1.94 -7.08
CA THR A 295 -15.80 2.86 -5.95
C THR A 295 -14.61 2.51 -5.09
N THR A 296 -14.38 1.21 -4.85
CA THR A 296 -13.22 0.73 -4.06
C THR A 296 -11.92 1.00 -4.82
N ALA A 297 -11.88 0.73 -6.12
CA ALA A 297 -10.71 1.00 -6.94
C ALA A 297 -10.43 2.51 -7.07
N LEU A 298 -11.48 3.35 -7.16
CA LEU A 298 -11.34 4.81 -7.12
C LEU A 298 -10.77 5.28 -5.78
N LEU A 299 -11.27 4.71 -4.68
CA LEU A 299 -10.73 4.99 -3.35
C LEU A 299 -9.26 4.57 -3.27
N GLY A 300 -8.93 3.37 -3.73
CA GLY A 300 -7.56 2.87 -3.81
C GLY A 300 -6.64 3.79 -4.62
N ALA A 301 -7.10 4.29 -5.77
CA ALA A 301 -6.35 5.24 -6.57
C ALA A 301 -6.06 6.55 -5.81
N ASN A 302 -7.04 7.06 -5.05
CA ASN A 302 -6.86 8.25 -4.21
C ASN A 302 -5.87 8.01 -3.06
N LEU A 303 -5.96 6.86 -2.38
CA LEU A 303 -5.03 6.51 -1.31
C LEU A 303 -3.60 6.32 -1.82
N ALA A 304 -3.41 5.67 -2.97
CA ALA A 304 -2.10 5.52 -3.61
C ALA A 304 -1.50 6.89 -3.98
N TYR A 305 -2.33 7.85 -4.40
CA TYR A 305 -1.90 9.23 -4.62
C TYR A 305 -1.56 9.96 -3.31
N GLU A 306 -2.33 9.77 -2.24
CA GLU A 306 -2.00 10.34 -0.92
C GLU A 306 -0.69 9.75 -0.37
N LEU A 307 -0.42 8.45 -0.58
CA LEU A 307 0.87 7.81 -0.25
C LEU A 307 2.02 8.47 -1.02
N LEU A 308 1.84 8.72 -2.32
CA LEU A 308 2.82 9.48 -3.12
C LEU A 308 3.06 10.88 -2.51
N CYS A 309 2.00 11.58 -2.08
CA CYS A 309 2.10 12.94 -1.54
C CYS A 309 2.90 13.05 -0.23
N VAL A 310 3.12 11.96 0.49
CA VAL A 310 3.87 11.96 1.76
C VAL A 310 5.28 11.39 1.66
N LEU A 311 5.70 10.95 0.45
CA LEU A 311 7.05 10.44 0.24
C LEU A 311 8.11 11.50 0.54
N PRO A 312 9.30 11.10 1.03
CA PRO A 312 10.43 11.99 1.15
C PRO A 312 10.80 12.66 -0.18
N GLY A 313 11.03 13.97 -0.14
CA GLY A 313 11.37 14.78 -1.32
C GLY A 313 10.18 15.50 -1.96
N VAL A 314 8.95 15.19 -1.61
CA VAL A 314 7.77 15.89 -2.10
C VAL A 314 7.75 17.33 -1.60
N ALA A 315 7.63 18.31 -2.52
CA ALA A 315 7.46 19.73 -2.19
C ALA A 315 6.00 20.04 -1.83
N TYR A 316 5.83 20.98 -0.90
CA TYR A 316 4.53 21.53 -0.54
C TYR A 316 4.54 23.01 -0.88
N ARG A 317 3.51 23.48 -1.59
CA ARG A 317 3.39 24.87 -2.01
C ARG A 317 2.53 25.64 -1.01
N ASP A 318 2.98 26.84 -0.61
CA ASP A 318 2.21 27.77 0.25
C ASP A 318 0.99 28.38 -0.47
#